data_d386dc7f941e9e4931cd6a6fab95a1ec
#
_entry.id   d386dc7f941e9e4931cd6a6fab95a1ec
#
_cell.length_a   1.000
_cell.length_b   1.000
_cell.length_c   1.000
_cell.angle_alpha   90.00
_cell.angle_beta   90.00
_cell.angle_gamma   90.00
#
_symmetry.space_group_name_H-M   'P 1'
#
loop_
_entity.id
_entity.type
_entity.pdbx_description
1 polymer ?
#
loop_
_entity_poly.entity_id
_entity_poly.type
_entity_poly.pdbx_seq_one_letter_code
_entity_poly.pdbx_strand_id
1 'polypeptide(L)'
;MISAFIIPSSALADFGYTEDSTNYTIDTGANLVFKVKRSNGDISSLIYNGTDYNGYTNKNSHVETGLGQSDVTISQPSSSVIMVKVVYGTLEQYYVARKGENNIYMFTYIADDSVTVTRYIVRLKPSLFPVLNTSNSWYSSYSTLEAKDIFTDTSTGYTYSKHYSDTRVMD
;
A
#
# COMPACT_ATOMS: atom_id res chain seq x y z
N MET A 1 -19.51 44.90 -15.12
CA MET A 1 -18.14 44.40 -14.86
C MET A 1 -18.22 42.94 -14.39
N ILE A 2 -17.86 42.01 -15.27
CA ILE A 2 -17.84 40.57 -14.93
C ILE A 2 -16.43 40.27 -14.40
N SER A 3 -16.34 40.00 -13.11
CA SER A 3 -15.08 39.58 -12.48
C SER A 3 -14.82 38.11 -12.85
N ALA A 4 -13.84 37.85 -13.68
CA ALA A 4 -13.41 36.50 -13.98
C ALA A 4 -12.67 35.93 -12.74
N PHE A 5 -13.26 34.94 -12.12
CA PHE A 5 -12.59 34.13 -11.07
C PHE A 5 -11.55 33.24 -11.75
N ILE A 6 -10.28 33.63 -11.65
CA ILE A 6 -9.19 32.77 -12.04
C ILE A 6 -9.02 31.74 -10.91
N ILE A 7 -9.48 30.51 -11.14
CA ILE A 7 -9.15 29.38 -10.29
C ILE A 7 -7.67 29.07 -10.55
N PRO A 8 -6.77 29.15 -9.56
CA PRO A 8 -5.39 28.76 -9.77
C PRO A 8 -5.37 27.28 -10.14
N SER A 9 -4.93 26.97 -11.35
CA SER A 9 -4.54 25.63 -11.74
C SER A 9 -3.41 25.23 -10.80
N SER A 10 -3.65 24.30 -9.88
CA SER A 10 -2.56 23.66 -9.16
C SER A 10 -1.68 23.01 -10.22
N ALA A 11 -0.45 23.50 -10.36
CA ALA A 11 0.53 22.81 -11.19
C ALA A 11 0.62 21.39 -10.66
N LEU A 12 0.31 20.41 -11.51
CA LEU A 12 0.56 19.00 -11.21
C LEU A 12 2.06 18.89 -10.90
N ALA A 13 2.38 18.26 -9.80
CA ALA A 13 3.77 17.99 -9.45
C ALA A 13 4.41 17.18 -10.58
N ASP A 14 5.68 17.46 -10.88
CA ASP A 14 6.38 16.80 -11.98
C ASP A 14 6.63 15.33 -11.61
N PHE A 15 6.35 14.42 -12.55
CA PHE A 15 6.72 13.02 -12.42
C PHE A 15 8.22 12.87 -12.20
N GLY A 16 8.61 12.21 -11.11
CA GLY A 16 10.01 12.04 -10.78
C GLY A 16 10.23 11.39 -9.42
N TYR A 17 11.48 11.33 -9.03
CA TYR A 17 11.84 10.92 -7.68
C TYR A 17 12.96 11.78 -7.11
N THR A 18 13.03 11.80 -5.78
CA THR A 18 14.15 12.34 -5.01
C THR A 18 14.56 11.31 -3.98
N GLU A 19 15.78 11.45 -3.46
CA GLU A 19 16.28 10.59 -2.39
C GLU A 19 16.90 11.40 -1.26
N ASP A 20 16.75 10.89 -0.06
CA ASP A 20 17.48 11.33 1.13
C ASP A 20 18.20 10.12 1.77
N SER A 21 18.79 10.30 2.95
CA SER A 21 19.50 9.22 3.66
C SER A 21 18.60 8.05 4.06
N THR A 22 17.29 8.23 4.11
CA THR A 22 16.32 7.27 4.66
C THR A 22 15.31 6.76 3.64
N ASN A 23 14.94 7.58 2.65
CA ASN A 23 13.85 7.25 1.75
C ASN A 23 14.16 7.60 0.29
N TYR A 24 13.52 6.87 -0.62
CA TYR A 24 13.18 7.31 -1.95
C TYR A 24 11.79 7.92 -1.91
N THR A 25 11.61 9.14 -2.44
CA THR A 25 10.31 9.81 -2.57
C THR A 25 9.94 9.85 -4.04
N ILE A 26 8.84 9.21 -4.41
CA ILE A 26 8.37 9.08 -5.79
C ILE A 26 7.10 9.91 -5.95
N ASP A 27 7.08 10.80 -6.95
CA ASP A 27 5.90 11.55 -7.37
C ASP A 27 5.42 11.02 -8.73
N THR A 28 4.17 10.59 -8.80
CA THR A 28 3.60 10.03 -10.03
C THR A 28 3.14 11.11 -11.02
N GLY A 29 3.11 12.39 -10.61
CA GLY A 29 2.52 13.48 -11.39
C GLY A 29 0.99 13.43 -11.46
N ALA A 30 0.35 12.59 -10.63
CA ALA A 30 -1.11 12.41 -10.56
C ALA A 30 -1.64 12.52 -9.12
N ASN A 31 -1.08 13.47 -8.35
CA ASN A 31 -1.42 13.72 -6.95
C ASN A 31 -1.12 12.54 -6.00
N LEU A 32 -0.39 11.52 -6.45
CA LEU A 32 0.09 10.42 -5.63
C LEU A 32 1.60 10.56 -5.45
N VAL A 33 2.00 10.73 -4.18
CA VAL A 33 3.41 10.72 -3.75
C VAL A 33 3.59 9.63 -2.69
N PHE A 34 4.60 8.79 -2.85
CA PHE A 34 4.88 7.78 -1.84
C PHE A 34 6.37 7.70 -1.52
N LYS A 35 6.68 7.25 -0.31
CA LYS A 35 8.06 7.08 0.15
C LYS A 35 8.35 5.63 0.44
N VAL A 36 9.48 5.15 -0.07
CA VAL A 36 10.00 3.81 0.18
C VAL A 36 11.27 3.92 1.01
N LYS A 37 11.32 3.23 2.15
CA LYS A 37 12.52 3.19 3.00
C LYS A 37 13.67 2.50 2.30
N ARG A 38 14.83 3.12 2.34
CA ARG A 38 16.06 2.57 1.75
C ARG A 38 16.65 1.41 2.55
N SER A 39 16.24 1.24 3.80
CA SER A 39 16.74 0.17 4.66
C SER A 39 16.03 -1.17 4.51
N ASN A 40 14.74 -1.17 4.09
CA ASN A 40 13.94 -2.39 4.11
C ASN A 40 12.79 -2.42 3.09
N GLY A 41 12.62 -1.39 2.27
CA GLY A 41 11.59 -1.34 1.25
C GLY A 41 10.16 -1.09 1.74
N ASP A 42 9.96 -0.77 3.02
CA ASP A 42 8.63 -0.41 3.52
C ASP A 42 8.14 0.89 2.88
N ILE A 43 6.85 0.98 2.57
CA ILE A 43 6.22 2.26 2.24
C ILE A 43 5.98 3.03 3.54
N SER A 44 6.75 4.10 3.75
CA SER A 44 6.73 4.93 4.96
C SER A 44 5.78 6.13 4.88
N SER A 45 5.32 6.48 3.67
CA SER A 45 4.34 7.54 3.42
C SER A 45 3.58 7.24 2.14
N LEU A 46 2.28 7.54 2.13
CA LEU A 46 1.39 7.36 0.99
C LEU A 46 0.46 8.57 0.92
N ILE A 47 0.88 9.58 0.17
CA ILE A 47 0.17 10.85 0.07
C ILE A 47 -0.68 10.85 -1.21
N TYR A 48 -1.98 11.03 -1.06
CA TYR A 48 -2.89 11.25 -2.17
C TYR A 48 -3.71 12.52 -1.94
N ASN A 49 -3.74 13.40 -2.92
CA ASN A 49 -4.37 14.73 -2.82
C ASN A 49 -3.94 15.49 -1.54
N GLY A 50 -2.65 15.45 -1.20
CA GLY A 50 -2.07 16.15 -0.05
C GLY A 50 -2.30 15.49 1.31
N THR A 51 -3.02 14.37 1.39
CA THR A 51 -3.29 13.63 2.63
C THR A 51 -2.42 12.37 2.68
N ASP A 52 -1.67 12.18 3.76
CA ASP A 52 -0.89 10.95 3.99
C ASP A 52 -1.76 9.88 4.66
N TYR A 53 -2.04 8.83 3.91
CA TYR A 53 -2.88 7.70 4.31
C TYR A 53 -2.11 6.58 5.01
N ASN A 54 -0.77 6.54 4.88
CA ASN A 54 0.02 5.43 5.41
C ASN A 54 0.20 5.53 6.92
N GLY A 55 0.18 4.37 7.58
CA GLY A 55 0.53 4.21 8.99
C GLY A 55 -0.62 3.73 9.86
N TYR A 56 -0.40 2.61 10.51
CA TYR A 56 -1.27 2.04 11.54
C TYR A 56 -0.42 1.58 12.72
N THR A 57 -0.71 2.10 13.93
CA THR A 57 0.04 1.75 15.15
C THR A 57 1.56 1.89 15.01
N ASN A 58 2.00 2.99 14.37
CA ASN A 58 3.41 3.30 14.07
C ASN A 58 4.11 2.27 13.14
N LYS A 59 3.34 1.48 12.41
CA LYS A 59 3.86 0.54 11.41
C LYS A 59 3.63 1.08 10.00
N ASN A 60 4.59 0.81 9.12
CA ASN A 60 4.51 1.11 7.69
C ASN A 60 3.80 -0.01 6.93
N SER A 61 3.43 0.26 5.67
CA SER A 61 3.01 -0.79 4.74
C SER A 61 4.23 -1.60 4.30
N HIS A 62 4.13 -2.92 4.29
CA HIS A 62 5.30 -3.81 4.15
C HIS A 62 4.94 -5.18 3.57
N VAL A 63 5.97 -5.88 3.07
CA VAL A 63 5.88 -7.29 2.67
C VAL A 63 5.98 -8.17 3.93
N GLU A 64 5.19 -9.20 4.03
CA GLU A 64 5.15 -10.18 5.14
C GLU A 64 5.01 -9.53 6.53
N THR A 65 5.96 -9.78 7.41
CA THR A 65 6.09 -9.18 8.75
C THR A 65 7.03 -7.98 8.76
N GLY A 66 7.50 -7.54 7.58
CA GLY A 66 8.62 -6.62 7.36
C GLY A 66 9.88 -7.40 7.02
N LEU A 67 10.57 -6.99 5.95
CA LEU A 67 11.73 -7.74 5.44
C LEU A 67 13.00 -7.56 6.28
N GLY A 68 13.06 -6.56 7.16
CA GLY A 68 14.31 -6.19 7.83
C GLY A 68 15.29 -5.48 6.88
N GLN A 69 16.58 -5.53 7.20
CA GLN A 69 17.61 -4.90 6.36
C GLN A 69 17.66 -5.56 4.99
N SER A 70 17.39 -4.79 3.95
CA SER A 70 17.30 -5.24 2.56
C SER A 70 18.16 -4.37 1.65
N ASP A 71 18.47 -4.88 0.47
CA ASP A 71 19.08 -4.09 -0.60
C ASP A 71 17.97 -3.40 -1.42
N VAL A 72 17.90 -2.06 -1.31
CA VAL A 72 16.84 -1.25 -1.92
C VAL A 72 17.44 -0.30 -2.93
N THR A 73 17.02 -0.42 -4.17
CA THR A 73 17.49 0.40 -5.30
C THR A 73 16.33 1.07 -6.02
N ILE A 74 16.61 2.23 -6.63
CA ILE A 74 15.65 2.94 -7.48
C ILE A 74 16.25 3.14 -8.88
N SER A 75 15.40 3.06 -9.89
CA SER A 75 15.75 3.34 -11.27
C SER A 75 14.61 4.02 -12.00
N GLN A 76 14.94 4.73 -13.07
CA GLN A 76 13.97 5.31 -14.00
C GLN A 76 14.22 4.77 -15.40
N PRO A 77 13.68 3.58 -15.74
CA PRO A 77 13.93 2.92 -17.02
C PRO A 77 13.47 3.70 -18.24
N SER A 78 12.53 4.63 -18.06
CA SER A 78 12.08 5.54 -19.12
C SER A 78 11.57 6.86 -18.53
N SER A 79 11.28 7.84 -19.37
CA SER A 79 10.69 9.12 -18.96
C SER A 79 9.29 9.00 -18.32
N SER A 80 8.68 7.81 -18.37
CA SER A 80 7.33 7.57 -17.87
C SER A 80 7.24 6.44 -16.83
N VAL A 81 8.36 5.84 -16.42
CA VAL A 81 8.40 4.72 -15.47
C VAL A 81 9.49 4.92 -14.44
N ILE A 82 9.15 4.81 -13.17
CA ILE A 82 10.07 4.71 -12.04
C ILE A 82 9.85 3.35 -11.38
N MET A 83 10.93 2.69 -11.02
CA MET A 83 10.91 1.37 -10.38
C MET A 83 11.81 1.36 -9.16
N VAL A 84 11.27 0.95 -8.02
CA VAL A 84 12.03 0.58 -6.82
C VAL A 84 12.08 -0.93 -6.74
N LYS A 85 13.28 -1.48 -6.55
CA LYS A 85 13.53 -2.91 -6.32
C LYS A 85 14.05 -3.09 -4.91
N VAL A 86 13.47 -4.03 -4.18
CA VAL A 86 13.89 -4.47 -2.85
C VAL A 86 14.31 -5.92 -2.94
N VAL A 87 15.51 -6.25 -2.48
CA VAL A 87 16.02 -7.62 -2.46
C VAL A 87 16.28 -8.05 -1.02
N TYR A 88 15.66 -9.14 -0.63
CA TYR A 88 15.85 -9.78 0.66
C TYR A 88 15.98 -11.30 0.49
N GLY A 89 17.21 -11.80 0.52
CA GLY A 89 17.49 -13.19 0.21
C GLY A 89 17.03 -13.57 -1.19
N THR A 90 16.11 -14.52 -1.29
CA THR A 90 15.52 -15.01 -2.54
C THR A 90 14.25 -14.26 -2.96
N LEU A 91 13.78 -13.30 -2.13
CA LEU A 91 12.61 -12.49 -2.41
C LEU A 91 13.02 -11.17 -3.06
N GLU A 92 12.35 -10.82 -4.13
CA GLU A 92 12.43 -9.51 -4.77
C GLU A 92 11.04 -8.87 -4.79
N GLN A 93 10.92 -7.68 -4.20
CA GLN A 93 9.72 -6.86 -4.26
C GLN A 93 9.95 -5.65 -5.17
N TYR A 94 8.98 -5.36 -6.01
CA TYR A 94 9.02 -4.23 -6.93
C TYR A 94 7.86 -3.28 -6.67
N TYR A 95 8.16 -1.98 -6.69
CA TYR A 95 7.17 -0.91 -6.74
C TYR A 95 7.39 -0.12 -8.02
N VAL A 96 6.37 -0.04 -8.85
CA VAL A 96 6.45 0.66 -10.13
C VAL A 96 5.44 1.80 -10.16
N ALA A 97 5.91 3.01 -10.46
CA ALA A 97 5.10 4.18 -10.71
C ALA A 97 5.12 4.52 -12.19
N ARG A 98 3.97 4.89 -12.75
CA ARG A 98 3.85 5.37 -14.13
C ARG A 98 3.41 6.83 -14.13
N LYS A 99 4.00 7.59 -15.04
CA LYS A 99 3.71 9.01 -15.19
C LYS A 99 2.23 9.27 -15.44
N GLY A 100 1.64 10.14 -14.61
CA GLY A 100 0.25 10.54 -14.76
C GLY A 100 -0.77 9.52 -14.24
N GLU A 101 -0.31 8.48 -13.52
CA GLU A 101 -1.20 7.48 -12.91
C GLU A 101 -1.13 7.56 -11.39
N ASN A 102 -2.27 7.44 -10.72
CA ASN A 102 -2.37 7.45 -9.26
C ASN A 102 -2.35 6.04 -8.66
N ASN A 103 -1.55 5.16 -9.24
CA ASN A 103 -1.41 3.76 -8.84
C ASN A 103 0.04 3.45 -8.48
N ILE A 104 0.22 2.47 -7.59
CA ILE A 104 1.50 1.79 -7.35
C ILE A 104 1.32 0.35 -7.82
N TYR A 105 2.02 -0.02 -8.87
CA TYR A 105 2.05 -1.41 -9.34
C TYR A 105 3.06 -2.17 -8.52
N MET A 106 2.67 -3.32 -7.99
CA MET A 106 3.50 -4.14 -7.11
C MET A 106 3.68 -5.52 -7.69
N PHE A 107 4.91 -6.02 -7.63
CA PHE A 107 5.27 -7.36 -8.08
C PHE A 107 6.19 -7.98 -7.05
N THR A 108 5.94 -9.24 -6.72
CA THR A 108 6.82 -10.03 -5.85
C THR A 108 7.33 -11.22 -6.65
N TYR A 109 8.64 -11.41 -6.68
CA TYR A 109 9.29 -12.60 -7.21
C TYR A 109 9.99 -13.34 -6.08
N ILE A 110 9.83 -14.65 -6.05
CA ILE A 110 10.45 -15.52 -5.05
C ILE A 110 11.10 -16.67 -5.79
N ALA A 111 12.42 -16.81 -5.59
CA ALA A 111 13.21 -17.87 -6.21
C ALA A 111 13.33 -19.12 -5.31
N ASP A 112 12.51 -19.21 -4.27
CA ASP A 112 12.57 -20.28 -3.28
C ASP A 112 11.20 -20.96 -3.14
N ASP A 113 11.13 -22.22 -3.55
CA ASP A 113 9.90 -23.02 -3.48
C ASP A 113 9.47 -23.35 -2.04
N SER A 114 10.30 -23.07 -1.04
CA SER A 114 9.95 -23.25 0.37
C SER A 114 9.03 -22.17 0.91
N VAL A 115 8.93 -21.03 0.22
CA VAL A 115 8.01 -19.93 0.59
C VAL A 115 6.61 -20.29 0.15
N THR A 116 5.75 -20.64 1.08
CA THR A 116 4.38 -21.09 0.79
C THR A 116 3.34 -19.98 0.76
N VAL A 117 3.61 -18.86 1.44
CA VAL A 117 2.70 -17.71 1.51
C VAL A 117 3.50 -16.42 1.44
N THR A 118 3.11 -15.53 0.53
CA THR A 118 3.62 -14.16 0.47
C THR A 118 2.46 -13.19 0.40
N ARG A 119 2.50 -12.16 1.24
CA ARG A 119 1.45 -11.13 1.28
C ARG A 119 2.05 -9.75 1.40
N TYR A 120 1.35 -8.77 0.86
CA TYR A 120 1.63 -7.36 1.10
C TYR A 120 0.62 -6.80 2.09
N ILE A 121 1.09 -6.15 3.16
CA ILE A 121 0.24 -5.57 4.19
C ILE A 121 0.21 -4.06 4.02
N VAL A 122 -0.95 -3.53 3.67
CA VAL A 122 -1.19 -2.09 3.61
C VAL A 122 -1.61 -1.59 4.99
N ARG A 123 -0.87 -0.61 5.51
CA ARG A 123 -1.14 0.01 6.81
C ARG A 123 -1.71 1.40 6.59
N LEU A 124 -2.98 1.59 6.80
CA LEU A 124 -3.67 2.87 6.61
C LEU A 124 -4.02 3.51 7.95
N LYS A 125 -4.07 4.84 7.99
CA LYS A 125 -4.46 5.61 9.20
C LYS A 125 -5.94 5.41 9.49
N PRO A 126 -6.34 4.83 10.64
CA PRO A 126 -7.75 4.56 10.93
C PRO A 126 -8.62 5.82 10.97
N SER A 127 -8.04 6.95 11.37
CA SER A 127 -8.76 8.24 11.44
C SER A 127 -9.26 8.74 10.07
N LEU A 128 -8.66 8.26 8.98
CA LEU A 128 -9.05 8.61 7.61
C LEU A 128 -10.07 7.62 7.01
N PHE A 129 -10.33 6.52 7.71
CA PHE A 129 -11.26 5.47 7.32
C PHE A 129 -12.27 5.22 8.46
N PRO A 130 -13.15 6.19 8.75
CA PRO A 130 -14.05 6.13 9.91
C PRO A 130 -15.10 5.00 9.81
N VAL A 131 -15.33 4.47 8.62
CA VAL A 131 -16.22 3.34 8.41
C VAL A 131 -15.43 2.04 8.49
N LEU A 132 -14.66 1.87 9.55
CA LEU A 132 -14.26 0.53 9.96
C LEU A 132 -15.52 -0.13 10.49
N ASN A 133 -15.85 -1.28 9.93
CA ASN A 133 -16.98 -2.10 10.42
C ASN A 133 -16.59 -2.76 11.77
N THR A 134 -16.14 -1.91 12.72
CA THR A 134 -15.70 -2.32 14.07
C THR A 134 -16.88 -2.65 14.97
N SER A 135 -18.09 -2.25 14.59
CA SER A 135 -19.33 -2.56 15.32
C SER A 135 -19.86 -3.96 15.05
N ASN A 136 -19.19 -4.77 14.25
CA ASN A 136 -19.61 -6.13 14.01
C ASN A 136 -19.32 -7.01 15.22
N SER A 137 -20.22 -6.96 16.19
CA SER A 137 -20.27 -7.88 17.31
C SER A 137 -20.32 -9.36 16.89
N TRP A 138 -20.63 -9.63 15.62
CA TRP A 138 -20.67 -10.97 15.06
C TRP A 138 -19.29 -11.65 14.96
N TYR A 139 -18.17 -10.92 14.95
CA TYR A 139 -16.83 -11.52 14.99
C TYR A 139 -16.58 -12.43 16.19
N SER A 140 -17.20 -12.15 17.31
CA SER A 140 -17.02 -12.95 18.53
C SER A 140 -17.74 -14.29 18.48
N SER A 141 -18.74 -14.45 17.60
CA SER A 141 -19.56 -15.66 17.48
C SER A 141 -19.13 -16.59 16.35
N TYR A 142 -18.15 -16.21 15.55
CA TYR A 142 -17.69 -16.98 14.39
C TYR A 142 -16.41 -17.75 14.67
N SER A 143 -16.32 -18.94 14.09
CA SER A 143 -15.07 -19.72 14.10
C SER A 143 -14.03 -19.08 13.20
N THR A 144 -12.78 -19.05 13.66
CA THR A 144 -11.66 -18.54 12.88
C THR A 144 -11.07 -19.65 12.02
N LEU A 145 -10.97 -19.44 10.70
CA LEU A 145 -10.31 -20.35 9.77
C LEU A 145 -8.83 -20.05 9.63
N GLU A 146 -8.46 -18.78 9.57
CA GLU A 146 -7.07 -18.36 9.40
C GLU A 146 -6.78 -17.07 10.15
N ALA A 147 -5.79 -17.07 11.03
CA ALA A 147 -5.19 -15.92 11.70
C ALA A 147 -6.18 -14.82 12.16
N LYS A 148 -7.43 -15.16 12.40
CA LYS A 148 -8.53 -14.24 12.70
C LYS A 148 -8.90 -13.29 11.55
N ASP A 149 -8.56 -13.65 10.33
CA ASP A 149 -8.86 -12.87 9.13
C ASP A 149 -10.04 -13.46 8.35
N ILE A 150 -10.21 -14.77 8.40
CA ILE A 150 -11.30 -15.50 7.77
C ILE A 150 -12.12 -16.22 8.84
N PHE A 151 -13.43 -16.05 8.77
CA PHE A 151 -14.37 -16.61 9.75
C PHE A 151 -15.44 -17.43 9.06
N THR A 152 -15.84 -18.54 9.66
CA THR A 152 -17.00 -19.31 9.21
C THR A 152 -18.17 -19.07 10.16
N ASP A 153 -19.30 -18.66 9.62
CA ASP A 153 -20.57 -18.71 10.33
C ASP A 153 -21.02 -20.15 10.45
N THR A 154 -20.98 -20.67 11.66
CA THR A 154 -21.33 -22.06 11.94
C THR A 154 -22.81 -22.38 11.71
N SER A 155 -23.68 -21.37 11.65
CA SER A 155 -25.11 -21.54 11.41
C SER A 155 -25.46 -21.63 9.93
N THR A 156 -24.73 -20.92 9.08
CA THR A 156 -24.99 -20.85 7.63
C THR A 156 -23.95 -21.60 6.81
N GLY A 157 -22.78 -21.88 7.37
CA GLY A 157 -21.63 -22.46 6.65
C GLY A 157 -20.90 -21.48 5.74
N TYR A 158 -21.30 -20.20 5.71
CA TYR A 158 -20.62 -19.19 4.88
C TYR A 158 -19.31 -18.72 5.49
N THR A 159 -18.34 -18.46 4.63
CA THR A 159 -17.04 -17.90 5.00
C THR A 159 -17.04 -16.40 4.78
N TYR A 160 -16.46 -15.66 5.72
CA TYR A 160 -16.39 -14.21 5.71
C TYR A 160 -14.96 -13.74 6.00
N SER A 161 -14.53 -12.68 5.32
CA SER A 161 -13.32 -11.95 5.69
C SER A 161 -13.66 -10.69 6.47
N LYS A 162 -12.90 -10.38 7.49
CA LYS A 162 -13.10 -9.16 8.30
C LYS A 162 -12.80 -7.86 7.57
N HIS A 163 -12.23 -7.94 6.36
CA HIS A 163 -11.90 -6.75 5.57
C HIS A 163 -13.05 -6.26 4.70
N TYR A 164 -14.13 -7.03 4.60
CA TYR A 164 -15.23 -6.64 3.74
C TYR A 164 -16.25 -5.84 4.53
N SER A 165 -16.62 -4.68 3.98
CA SER A 165 -17.80 -3.94 4.39
C SER A 165 -19.06 -4.75 4.03
N ASP A 166 -20.24 -4.17 4.15
CA ASP A 166 -21.53 -4.83 3.94
C ASP A 166 -21.73 -5.45 2.54
N THR A 167 -20.93 -5.03 1.57
CA THR A 167 -20.85 -5.66 0.23
C THR A 167 -19.72 -6.67 0.24
N ARG A 168 -20.02 -7.94 0.38
CA ARG A 168 -19.03 -9.00 0.39
C ARG A 168 -18.63 -9.41 -1.00
N VAL A 169 -17.31 -9.55 -1.18
CA VAL A 169 -16.81 -10.43 -2.21
C VAL A 169 -16.71 -11.82 -1.57
N MET A 170 -17.49 -12.75 -2.06
CA MET A 170 -17.35 -14.16 -1.72
C MET A 170 -16.26 -14.72 -2.62
N ASP A 171 -15.21 -15.28 -2.03
CA ASP A 171 -14.24 -16.08 -2.78
C ASP A 171 -14.84 -17.43 -3.14
#